data_f30a05b7918f9e085df5d44ecb703393
#
_entry.id   f30a05b7918f9e085df5d44ecb703393
#
_cell.length_a   1.000
_cell.length_b   1.000
_cell.length_c   1.000
_cell.angle_alpha   90.00
_cell.angle_beta   90.00
_cell.angle_gamma   90.00
#
_symmetry.space_group_name_H-M   'P 1'
#
loop_
_entity.id
_entity.type
_entity.pdbx_description
1 polymer ?
#
loop_
_entity_poly.entity_id
_entity_poly.type
_entity_poly.pdbx_seq_one_letter_code
_entity_poly.pdbx_strand_id
1 'polypeptide(L)'
;MPVFRNALLKPYSYYQTGGTCDVLYEPQSLDELVEAVKAIKAAKQRYFVLGGGTNSLVSDQHYSGAVIVCRGLSTLQARGSMLVAGAGVDNSNVAHLALQHGLAGAAWMNRLPGQIGGTVRMNARCYGGEISQICTKVTVVTPDGEIKKYDDPGMFRGYKDTIFMDSGEIIAGAELTLKPGNKTEIETKMRFCESDRVSKGQFDWPTCGCVFKNDYSVGVSSGILLDEAGGKTLKNGKIAINPHHANFVYNKGGGSLDVLDMTFKMRELVFKKFGVWMEYEMEILGDVSDDLREQLETVRTGPMNEAALAPLRAKMQAKL
;
A
#
# COMPACT_ATOMS: atom_id res chain seq x y z
N MET A 1 -3.57 -9.81 -24.27
CA MET A 1 -3.98 -9.52 -22.87
C MET A 1 -4.91 -10.63 -22.35
N PRO A 2 -4.58 -11.31 -21.23
CA PRO A 2 -5.52 -12.20 -20.56
C PRO A 2 -6.74 -11.44 -20.03
N VAL A 3 -7.95 -12.03 -20.24
CA VAL A 3 -9.22 -11.49 -19.77
C VAL A 3 -10.05 -12.63 -19.18
N PHE A 4 -10.50 -12.46 -17.95
CA PHE A 4 -11.25 -13.48 -17.22
C PHE A 4 -12.63 -12.92 -16.82
N ARG A 5 -13.69 -13.69 -17.07
CA ARG A 5 -15.05 -13.35 -16.64
C ARG A 5 -15.40 -14.06 -15.36
N ASN A 6 -16.18 -13.40 -14.51
CA ASN A 6 -16.56 -13.89 -13.18
C ASN A 6 -15.31 -14.39 -12.39
N ALA A 7 -14.27 -13.56 -12.43
CA ALA A 7 -12.94 -13.92 -11.90
C ALA A 7 -12.90 -13.81 -10.38
N LEU A 8 -12.30 -14.81 -9.72
CA LEU A 8 -12.05 -14.77 -8.28
C LEU A 8 -10.89 -13.81 -7.99
N LEU A 9 -11.08 -12.88 -7.05
CA LEU A 9 -10.10 -11.84 -6.70
C LEU A 9 -9.12 -12.27 -5.59
N LYS A 10 -9.50 -13.22 -4.75
CA LYS A 10 -8.67 -13.72 -3.65
C LYS A 10 -7.21 -14.06 -4.03
N PRO A 11 -6.90 -14.69 -5.20
CA PRO A 11 -5.53 -14.98 -5.61
C PRO A 11 -4.66 -13.73 -5.89
N TYR A 12 -5.29 -12.57 -6.05
CA TYR A 12 -4.64 -11.30 -6.34
C TYR A 12 -4.50 -10.41 -5.09
N SER A 13 -5.08 -10.84 -3.96
CA SER A 13 -5.03 -10.15 -2.68
C SER A 13 -3.95 -10.75 -1.77
N TYR A 14 -2.99 -9.94 -1.36
CA TYR A 14 -1.98 -10.37 -0.39
C TYR A 14 -2.60 -10.69 0.97
N TYR A 15 -3.75 -10.07 1.29
CA TYR A 15 -4.55 -10.34 2.49
C TYR A 15 -5.32 -11.66 2.42
N GLN A 16 -5.39 -12.28 1.23
CA GLN A 16 -6.16 -13.50 0.96
C GLN A 16 -7.67 -13.35 1.23
N THR A 17 -8.21 -12.16 0.99
CA THR A 17 -9.63 -11.86 0.90
C THR A 17 -9.99 -11.52 -0.54
N GLY A 18 -11.27 -11.57 -0.90
CA GLY A 18 -11.76 -11.17 -2.21
C GLY A 18 -12.78 -12.15 -2.78
N GLY A 19 -13.92 -11.61 -3.17
CA GLY A 19 -14.98 -12.30 -3.90
C GLY A 19 -14.66 -12.43 -5.38
N THR A 20 -15.68 -12.25 -6.22
CA THR A 20 -15.56 -12.30 -7.68
C THR A 20 -15.77 -10.91 -8.29
N CYS A 21 -15.38 -10.73 -9.56
CA CYS A 21 -15.72 -9.54 -10.35
C CYS A 21 -16.30 -9.95 -11.71
N ASP A 22 -17.03 -9.03 -12.39
CA ASP A 22 -17.58 -9.30 -13.72
C ASP A 22 -16.49 -9.64 -14.72
N VAL A 23 -15.43 -8.83 -14.75
CA VAL A 23 -14.29 -9.03 -15.65
C VAL A 23 -12.97 -8.57 -15.02
N LEU A 24 -11.93 -9.37 -15.25
CA LEU A 24 -10.57 -9.07 -14.83
C LEU A 24 -9.66 -9.01 -16.05
N TYR A 25 -8.89 -7.94 -16.15
CA TYR A 25 -7.89 -7.69 -17.18
C TYR A 25 -6.49 -7.81 -16.60
N GLU A 26 -5.60 -8.57 -17.24
CA GLU A 26 -4.17 -8.67 -16.89
C GLU A 26 -3.29 -8.17 -18.04
N PRO A 27 -3.13 -6.84 -18.22
CA PRO A 27 -2.29 -6.30 -19.28
C PRO A 27 -0.81 -6.66 -19.05
N GLN A 28 -0.14 -7.08 -20.12
CA GLN A 28 1.27 -7.46 -20.16
C GLN A 28 2.14 -6.34 -20.78
N SER A 29 1.51 -5.32 -21.36
CA SER A 29 2.18 -4.16 -21.97
C SER A 29 1.36 -2.89 -21.77
N LEU A 30 2.00 -1.75 -22.04
CA LEU A 30 1.33 -0.44 -21.99
C LEU A 30 0.16 -0.37 -22.99
N ASP A 31 0.34 -0.92 -24.19
CA ASP A 31 -0.72 -0.94 -25.21
C ASP A 31 -1.92 -1.77 -24.76
N GLU A 32 -1.68 -2.93 -24.16
CA GLU A 32 -2.73 -3.78 -23.58
C GLU A 32 -3.47 -3.09 -22.42
N LEU A 33 -2.75 -2.29 -21.61
CA LEU A 33 -3.38 -1.49 -20.55
C LEU A 33 -4.32 -0.43 -21.17
N VAL A 34 -3.88 0.26 -22.23
CA VAL A 34 -4.71 1.22 -22.99
C VAL A 34 -5.94 0.55 -23.57
N GLU A 35 -5.80 -0.65 -24.15
CA GLU A 35 -6.92 -1.44 -24.69
C GLU A 35 -7.92 -1.81 -23.57
N ALA A 36 -7.44 -2.26 -22.39
CA ALA A 36 -8.29 -2.58 -21.25
C ALA A 36 -9.11 -1.37 -20.80
N VAL A 37 -8.46 -0.20 -20.63
CA VAL A 37 -9.13 1.04 -20.23
C VAL A 37 -10.19 1.46 -21.24
N LYS A 38 -9.88 1.41 -22.56
CA LYS A 38 -10.84 1.72 -23.62
C LYS A 38 -12.03 0.76 -23.63
N ALA A 39 -11.81 -0.54 -23.42
CA ALA A 39 -12.86 -1.53 -23.32
C ALA A 39 -13.80 -1.27 -22.13
N ILE A 40 -13.25 -0.98 -20.97
CA ILE A 40 -13.99 -0.64 -19.76
C ILE A 40 -14.83 0.63 -19.96
N LYS A 41 -14.21 1.67 -20.56
CA LYS A 41 -14.90 2.93 -20.88
C LYS A 41 -16.07 2.71 -21.85
N ALA A 42 -15.84 1.96 -22.94
CA ALA A 42 -16.88 1.64 -23.92
C ALA A 42 -18.05 0.86 -23.29
N ALA A 43 -17.76 -0.03 -22.35
CA ALA A 43 -18.76 -0.78 -21.59
C ALA A 43 -19.41 0.04 -20.45
N LYS A 44 -18.97 1.28 -20.20
CA LYS A 44 -19.39 2.14 -19.08
C LYS A 44 -19.30 1.43 -17.72
N GLN A 45 -18.32 0.56 -17.56
CA GLN A 45 -18.09 -0.16 -16.32
C GLN A 45 -17.28 0.69 -15.34
N ARG A 46 -17.61 0.60 -14.06
CA ARG A 46 -16.73 1.05 -12.99
C ARG A 46 -15.57 0.05 -12.86
N TYR A 47 -14.45 0.50 -12.34
CA TYR A 47 -13.30 -0.38 -12.15
C TYR A 47 -12.44 0.06 -10.97
N PHE A 48 -11.60 -0.86 -10.51
CA PHE A 48 -10.45 -0.55 -9.67
C PHE A 48 -9.19 -1.26 -10.17
N VAL A 49 -8.04 -0.79 -9.69
CA VAL A 49 -6.72 -1.30 -10.07
C VAL A 49 -6.09 -2.04 -8.91
N LEU A 50 -5.57 -3.22 -9.17
CA LEU A 50 -4.81 -4.03 -8.22
C LEU A 50 -3.36 -4.18 -8.70
N GLY A 51 -2.41 -3.80 -7.85
CA GLY A 51 -1.01 -4.17 -7.99
C GLY A 51 -0.76 -5.50 -7.27
N GLY A 52 0.24 -5.55 -6.39
CA GLY A 52 0.50 -6.73 -5.55
C GLY A 52 -0.53 -7.00 -4.45
N GLY A 53 -1.56 -6.17 -4.31
CA GLY A 53 -2.60 -6.32 -3.28
C GLY A 53 -2.10 -6.18 -1.84
N THR A 54 -0.95 -5.54 -1.65
CA THR A 54 -0.23 -5.51 -0.36
C THR A 54 -0.61 -4.34 0.56
N ASN A 55 -1.42 -3.41 0.07
CA ASN A 55 -2.00 -2.31 0.86
C ASN A 55 -3.53 -2.27 0.74
N SER A 56 -4.14 -3.38 0.36
CA SER A 56 -5.56 -3.42 0.03
C SER A 56 -6.27 -4.56 0.74
N LEU A 57 -7.46 -4.27 1.24
CA LEU A 57 -8.46 -5.26 1.65
C LEU A 57 -9.48 -5.37 0.51
N VAL A 58 -9.50 -6.51 -0.18
CA VAL A 58 -10.48 -6.77 -1.23
C VAL A 58 -11.72 -7.39 -0.61
N SER A 59 -12.89 -6.79 -0.87
CA SER A 59 -14.18 -7.28 -0.37
C SER A 59 -14.48 -8.69 -0.87
N ASP A 60 -15.07 -9.52 0.00
CA ASP A 60 -15.52 -10.87 -0.38
C ASP A 60 -16.85 -10.87 -1.15
N GLN A 61 -17.49 -9.71 -1.30
CA GLN A 61 -18.69 -9.56 -2.12
C GLN A 61 -18.33 -9.60 -3.61
N HIS A 62 -19.32 -9.91 -4.45
CA HIS A 62 -19.15 -9.78 -5.89
C HIS A 62 -19.03 -8.29 -6.26
N TYR A 63 -18.03 -7.95 -7.06
CA TYR A 63 -17.85 -6.62 -7.61
C TYR A 63 -18.45 -6.52 -9.01
N SER A 64 -19.55 -5.77 -9.14
CA SER A 64 -20.19 -5.51 -10.43
C SER A 64 -19.38 -4.46 -11.19
N GLY A 65 -18.30 -4.91 -11.86
CA GLY A 65 -17.39 -4.05 -12.59
C GLY A 65 -16.12 -4.77 -13.02
N ALA A 66 -15.16 -4.00 -13.50
CA ALA A 66 -13.89 -4.49 -14.00
C ALA A 66 -12.76 -4.35 -12.95
N VAL A 67 -11.84 -5.29 -12.95
CA VAL A 67 -10.59 -5.20 -12.19
C VAL A 67 -9.41 -5.26 -13.14
N ILE A 68 -8.47 -4.31 -13.01
CA ILE A 68 -7.22 -4.32 -13.77
C ILE A 68 -6.10 -4.74 -12.84
N VAL A 69 -5.39 -5.82 -13.17
CA VAL A 69 -4.26 -6.33 -12.41
C VAL A 69 -2.96 -6.02 -13.15
N CYS A 70 -2.18 -5.06 -12.62
CA CYS A 70 -1.00 -4.52 -13.30
C CYS A 70 0.28 -5.36 -13.18
N ARG A 71 0.25 -6.52 -12.54
CA ARG A 71 1.46 -7.36 -12.31
C ARG A 71 2.19 -7.79 -13.58
N GLY A 72 1.48 -7.84 -14.73
CA GLY A 72 2.06 -8.15 -16.03
C GLY A 72 2.95 -7.04 -16.60
N LEU A 73 2.83 -5.80 -16.12
CA LEU A 73 3.70 -4.68 -16.50
C LEU A 73 5.06 -4.79 -15.80
N SER A 74 5.83 -5.84 -16.09
CA SER A 74 6.98 -6.29 -15.31
C SER A 74 8.35 -5.93 -15.91
N THR A 75 8.39 -5.04 -16.90
CA THR A 75 9.66 -4.59 -17.49
C THR A 75 10.52 -3.85 -16.46
N LEU A 76 11.80 -4.27 -16.31
CA LEU A 76 12.78 -3.62 -15.44
C LEU A 76 14.13 -3.53 -16.14
N GLN A 77 14.66 -2.32 -16.28
CA GLN A 77 15.91 -2.04 -17.00
C GLN A 77 16.71 -0.97 -16.30
N ALA A 78 18.05 -1.11 -16.32
CA ALA A 78 18.98 -0.07 -15.91
C ALA A 78 19.51 0.70 -17.12
N ARG A 79 19.56 2.04 -17.03
CA ARG A 79 20.11 2.97 -18.02
C ARG A 79 21.02 3.98 -17.31
N GLY A 80 22.30 3.62 -17.16
CA GLY A 80 23.23 4.42 -16.34
C GLY A 80 22.77 4.44 -14.87
N SER A 81 22.51 5.62 -14.33
CA SER A 81 22.00 5.80 -12.95
C SER A 81 20.47 5.76 -12.83
N MET A 82 19.77 5.54 -13.93
CA MET A 82 18.32 5.49 -13.95
C MET A 82 17.83 4.04 -14.08
N LEU A 83 16.82 3.66 -13.29
CA LEU A 83 16.09 2.42 -13.46
C LEU A 83 14.70 2.73 -14.05
N VAL A 84 14.32 2.03 -15.10
CA VAL A 84 12.99 2.08 -15.69
C VAL A 84 12.22 0.85 -15.26
N ALA A 85 11.14 1.04 -14.54
CA ALA A 85 10.34 -0.05 -13.95
C ALA A 85 8.86 0.07 -14.34
N GLY A 86 8.28 -1.00 -14.87
CA GLY A 86 6.84 -1.13 -15.05
C GLY A 86 6.11 -1.21 -13.72
N ALA A 87 4.82 -0.89 -13.72
CA ALA A 87 4.01 -0.82 -12.49
C ALA A 87 3.92 -2.15 -11.73
N GLY A 88 4.05 -3.28 -12.44
CA GLY A 88 4.01 -4.63 -11.89
C GLY A 88 5.37 -5.16 -11.37
N VAL A 89 6.43 -4.37 -11.44
CA VAL A 89 7.75 -4.77 -10.92
C VAL A 89 7.75 -4.76 -9.41
N ASP A 90 8.18 -5.85 -8.78
CA ASP A 90 8.31 -5.94 -7.33
C ASP A 90 9.39 -5.02 -6.79
N ASN A 91 9.13 -4.39 -5.66
CA ASN A 91 10.05 -3.47 -4.99
C ASN A 91 11.43 -4.09 -4.73
N SER A 92 11.48 -5.36 -4.33
CA SER A 92 12.75 -6.07 -4.11
C SER A 92 13.58 -6.20 -5.37
N ASN A 93 12.95 -6.40 -6.54
CA ASN A 93 13.67 -6.51 -7.81
C ASN A 93 14.36 -5.20 -8.18
N VAL A 94 13.72 -4.06 -7.90
CA VAL A 94 14.33 -2.73 -8.07
C VAL A 94 15.55 -2.58 -7.15
N ALA A 95 15.43 -2.95 -5.87
CA ALA A 95 16.56 -2.88 -4.92
C ALA A 95 17.73 -3.78 -5.35
N HIS A 96 17.45 -5.01 -5.83
CA HIS A 96 18.47 -5.93 -6.31
C HIS A 96 19.16 -5.42 -7.58
N LEU A 97 18.38 -4.90 -8.56
CA LEU A 97 18.98 -4.33 -9.78
C LEU A 97 19.85 -3.11 -9.45
N ALA A 98 19.40 -2.24 -8.52
CA ALA A 98 20.19 -1.12 -8.04
C ALA A 98 21.52 -1.57 -7.41
N LEU A 99 21.51 -2.61 -6.56
CA LEU A 99 22.72 -3.19 -5.97
C LEU A 99 23.67 -3.74 -7.05
N GLN A 100 23.15 -4.49 -8.05
CA GLN A 100 23.96 -5.04 -9.14
C GLN A 100 24.74 -3.94 -9.87
N HIS A 101 24.09 -2.78 -10.09
CA HIS A 101 24.68 -1.62 -10.75
C HIS A 101 25.45 -0.66 -9.82
N GLY A 102 25.56 -0.96 -8.50
CA GLY A 102 26.21 -0.08 -7.54
C GLY A 102 25.50 1.27 -7.36
N LEU A 103 24.16 1.25 -7.39
CA LEU A 103 23.31 2.43 -7.29
C LEU A 103 22.63 2.50 -5.91
N ALA A 104 22.91 3.57 -5.16
CA ALA A 104 22.31 3.85 -3.86
C ALA A 104 20.98 4.61 -4.01
N GLY A 105 20.07 4.42 -3.04
CA GLY A 105 18.78 5.11 -2.96
C GLY A 105 17.57 4.16 -2.89
N ALA A 106 17.68 2.91 -3.39
CA ALA A 106 16.58 1.94 -3.42
C ALA A 106 16.69 0.81 -2.37
N ALA A 107 17.72 0.77 -1.52
CA ALA A 107 17.96 -0.32 -0.57
C ALA A 107 16.79 -0.55 0.41
N TRP A 108 16.05 0.48 0.78
CA TRP A 108 14.88 0.42 1.66
C TRP A 108 13.72 -0.38 1.07
N MET A 109 13.69 -0.54 -0.26
CA MET A 109 12.66 -1.29 -0.98
C MET A 109 12.86 -2.81 -0.87
N ASN A 110 14.05 -3.28 -0.40
CA ASN A 110 14.31 -4.71 -0.24
C ASN A 110 13.31 -5.33 0.74
N ARG A 111 12.64 -6.40 0.31
CA ARG A 111 11.56 -7.09 1.06
C ARG A 111 10.39 -6.18 1.46
N LEU A 112 10.24 -5.00 0.84
CA LEU A 112 9.00 -4.24 0.93
C LEU A 112 7.96 -4.92 0.04
N PRO A 113 6.90 -5.52 0.61
CA PRO A 113 5.86 -6.13 -0.19
C PRO A 113 5.19 -5.11 -1.10
N GLY A 114 4.91 -5.50 -2.34
CA GLY A 114 4.23 -4.64 -3.31
C GLY A 114 5.05 -4.33 -4.53
N GLN A 115 4.43 -3.60 -5.44
CA GLN A 115 4.91 -3.32 -6.79
C GLN A 115 5.03 -1.81 -7.01
N ILE A 116 5.82 -1.42 -8.00
CA ILE A 116 6.17 -0.02 -8.30
C ILE A 116 4.92 0.85 -8.49
N GLY A 117 3.88 0.38 -9.16
CA GLY A 117 2.65 1.16 -9.35
C GLY A 117 2.03 1.60 -8.02
N GLY A 118 1.83 0.66 -7.09
CA GLY A 118 1.31 0.95 -5.75
C GLY A 118 2.28 1.77 -4.90
N THR A 119 3.59 1.49 -5.00
CA THR A 119 4.65 2.21 -4.31
C THR A 119 4.67 3.70 -4.68
N VAL A 120 4.53 4.00 -5.99
CA VAL A 120 4.44 5.39 -6.49
C VAL A 120 3.11 6.02 -6.06
N ARG A 121 1.98 5.32 -6.29
CA ARG A 121 0.63 5.86 -6.02
C ARG A 121 0.47 6.35 -4.58
N MET A 122 0.97 5.60 -3.61
CA MET A 122 0.84 5.95 -2.21
C MET A 122 2.04 6.71 -1.61
N ASN A 123 2.99 7.19 -2.42
CA ASN A 123 4.24 7.78 -1.95
C ASN A 123 4.87 6.92 -0.82
N ALA A 124 5.14 5.65 -1.12
CA ALA A 124 5.59 4.69 -0.11
C ALA A 124 6.93 5.09 0.50
N ARG A 125 7.04 4.91 1.84
CA ARG A 125 8.25 5.21 2.58
C ARG A 125 8.48 4.26 3.74
N CYS A 126 9.73 3.92 4.00
CA CYS A 126 10.19 3.18 5.18
C CYS A 126 11.71 3.25 5.31
N TYR A 127 12.24 3.00 6.50
CA TYR A 127 13.68 2.98 6.78
C TYR A 127 14.44 4.21 6.30
N GLY A 128 13.81 5.39 6.35
CA GLY A 128 14.39 6.65 5.92
C GLY A 128 14.44 6.87 4.41
N GLY A 129 13.89 5.94 3.60
CA GLY A 129 13.72 6.13 2.16
C GLY A 129 12.26 6.40 1.81
N GLU A 130 12.03 7.12 0.72
CA GLU A 130 10.73 7.47 0.17
C GLU A 130 10.79 7.47 -1.36
N ILE A 131 9.73 7.02 -2.02
CA ILE A 131 9.76 6.90 -3.49
C ILE A 131 9.89 8.25 -4.18
N SER A 132 9.31 9.32 -3.63
CA SER A 132 9.44 10.69 -4.14
C SER A 132 10.89 11.20 -4.19
N GLN A 133 11.79 10.64 -3.39
CA GLN A 133 13.21 11.02 -3.38
C GLN A 133 13.99 10.50 -4.60
N ILE A 134 13.46 9.48 -5.27
CA ILE A 134 14.13 8.78 -6.38
C ILE A 134 13.29 8.71 -7.65
N CYS A 135 11.97 8.85 -7.58
CA CYS A 135 11.08 8.81 -8.74
C CYS A 135 11.09 10.16 -9.46
N THR A 136 11.60 10.16 -10.68
CA THR A 136 11.74 11.37 -11.50
C THR A 136 10.72 11.45 -12.62
N LYS A 137 10.08 10.33 -12.99
CA LYS A 137 9.04 10.35 -14.00
C LYS A 137 8.04 9.21 -13.78
N VAL A 138 6.77 9.48 -14.02
CA VAL A 138 5.68 8.49 -13.94
C VAL A 138 4.94 8.48 -15.28
N THR A 139 4.77 7.29 -15.86
CA THR A 139 3.91 7.07 -17.03
C THR A 139 2.58 6.51 -16.57
N VAL A 140 1.49 7.13 -17.02
CA VAL A 140 0.11 6.72 -16.68
C VAL A 140 -0.73 6.50 -17.93
N VAL A 141 -1.83 5.78 -17.76
CA VAL A 141 -2.96 5.73 -18.71
C VAL A 141 -4.13 6.45 -18.07
N THR A 142 -4.67 7.46 -18.77
CA THR A 142 -5.81 8.24 -18.29
C THR A 142 -7.12 7.41 -18.39
N PRO A 143 -8.21 7.81 -17.71
CA PRO A 143 -9.52 7.15 -17.86
C PRO A 143 -10.05 7.14 -19.31
N ASP A 144 -9.50 8.00 -20.18
CA ASP A 144 -9.82 8.05 -21.61
C ASP A 144 -8.97 7.10 -22.47
N GLY A 145 -7.98 6.43 -21.86
CA GLY A 145 -7.05 5.54 -22.54
C GLY A 145 -5.93 6.28 -23.27
N GLU A 146 -5.60 7.49 -22.83
CA GLU A 146 -4.46 8.25 -23.34
C GLU A 146 -3.23 8.01 -22.46
N ILE A 147 -2.04 7.99 -23.05
CA ILE A 147 -0.78 7.89 -22.33
C ILE A 147 -0.30 9.29 -21.94
N LYS A 148 -0.03 9.48 -20.66
CA LYS A 148 0.49 10.74 -20.12
C LYS A 148 1.74 10.49 -19.29
N LYS A 149 2.63 11.47 -19.21
CA LYS A 149 3.85 11.41 -18.40
C LYS A 149 3.92 12.61 -17.48
N TYR A 150 4.33 12.35 -16.25
CA TYR A 150 4.56 13.34 -15.22
C TYR A 150 6.03 13.31 -14.82
N ASP A 151 6.69 14.46 -14.83
CA ASP A 151 8.09 14.67 -14.39
C ASP A 151 8.22 15.85 -13.42
N ASP A 152 7.10 16.42 -12.99
CA ASP A 152 7.02 17.46 -11.97
C ASP A 152 6.99 16.80 -10.56
N PRO A 153 7.92 17.18 -9.64
CA PRO A 153 7.90 16.75 -8.25
C PRO A 153 6.57 16.98 -7.52
N GLY A 154 5.77 17.97 -7.95
CA GLY A 154 4.43 18.24 -7.42
C GLY A 154 3.44 17.08 -7.55
N MET A 155 3.77 16.03 -8.32
CA MET A 155 2.98 14.80 -8.35
C MET A 155 2.95 14.08 -6.97
N PHE A 156 3.94 14.33 -6.10
CA PHE A 156 3.99 13.88 -4.72
C PHE A 156 3.61 15.03 -3.78
N ARG A 157 2.41 14.97 -3.20
CA ARG A 157 1.86 16.06 -2.37
C ARG A 157 2.29 15.99 -0.90
N GLY A 158 2.78 14.81 -0.48
CA GLY A 158 3.24 14.63 0.90
C GLY A 158 3.19 13.19 1.38
N TYR A 159 3.06 13.02 2.69
CA TYR A 159 3.01 11.71 3.33
C TYR A 159 1.78 10.91 2.88
N LYS A 160 2.04 9.78 2.20
CA LYS A 160 0.97 8.90 1.71
C LYS A 160 -0.05 9.63 0.83
N ASP A 161 0.44 10.61 0.05
CA ASP A 161 -0.41 11.44 -0.80
C ASP A 161 0.25 11.78 -2.13
N THR A 162 -0.46 11.53 -3.22
CA THR A 162 -0.07 11.83 -4.61
C THR A 162 -1.28 12.23 -5.44
N ILE A 163 -1.03 12.92 -6.56
CA ILE A 163 -2.09 13.25 -7.53
C ILE A 163 -2.78 11.99 -8.09
N PHE A 164 -2.08 10.85 -8.13
CA PHE A 164 -2.59 9.59 -8.67
C PHE A 164 -3.63 8.90 -7.77
N MET A 165 -3.82 9.37 -6.55
CA MET A 165 -4.86 8.83 -5.65
C MET A 165 -6.26 9.30 -6.06
N ASP A 166 -6.36 10.50 -6.67
CA ASP A 166 -7.62 11.18 -6.98
C ASP A 166 -7.88 11.32 -8.49
N SER A 167 -6.86 11.18 -9.34
CA SER A 167 -6.97 11.46 -10.78
C SER A 167 -7.72 10.40 -11.58
N GLY A 168 -7.89 9.19 -11.02
CA GLY A 168 -8.40 8.04 -11.76
C GLY A 168 -7.43 7.49 -12.80
N GLU A 169 -6.23 8.05 -12.92
CA GLU A 169 -5.17 7.61 -13.83
C GLU A 169 -4.50 6.33 -13.31
N ILE A 170 -4.13 5.43 -14.22
CA ILE A 170 -3.50 4.16 -13.89
C ILE A 170 -2.00 4.27 -14.15
N ILE A 171 -1.19 4.08 -13.12
CA ILE A 171 0.27 4.07 -13.25
C ILE A 171 0.68 2.83 -14.03
N ALA A 172 1.36 3.05 -15.17
CA ALA A 172 1.91 2.01 -16.02
C ALA A 172 3.39 1.72 -15.75
N GLY A 173 4.13 2.71 -15.22
CA GLY A 173 5.54 2.57 -14.87
C GLY A 173 6.16 3.85 -14.36
N ALA A 174 7.41 3.76 -13.90
CA ALA A 174 8.19 4.87 -13.37
C ALA A 174 9.66 4.81 -13.78
N GLU A 175 10.28 5.98 -13.84
CA GLU A 175 11.73 6.16 -13.95
C GLU A 175 12.27 6.60 -12.59
N LEU A 176 13.25 5.85 -12.07
CA LEU A 176 13.85 6.05 -10.76
C LEU A 176 15.32 6.46 -10.96
N THR A 177 15.66 7.68 -10.56
CA THR A 177 17.05 8.19 -10.67
C THR A 177 17.76 7.98 -9.35
N LEU A 178 18.83 7.21 -9.39
CA LEU A 178 19.63 6.79 -8.25
C LEU A 178 21.03 7.43 -8.33
N LYS A 179 21.82 7.27 -7.27
CA LYS A 179 23.19 7.80 -7.20
C LYS A 179 24.21 6.66 -7.14
N PRO A 180 25.41 6.81 -7.73
CA PRO A 180 26.48 5.86 -7.49
C PRO A 180 26.73 5.68 -5.99
N GLY A 181 26.97 4.45 -5.55
CA GLY A 181 27.17 4.13 -4.14
C GLY A 181 28.04 2.90 -3.93
N ASN A 182 28.47 2.69 -2.69
CA ASN A 182 29.23 1.53 -2.28
C ASN A 182 28.33 0.30 -2.19
N LYS A 183 28.62 -0.77 -2.94
CA LYS A 183 27.82 -1.99 -2.96
C LYS A 183 27.69 -2.64 -1.57
N THR A 184 28.76 -2.65 -0.77
CA THR A 184 28.75 -3.23 0.57
C THR A 184 27.80 -2.47 1.51
N GLU A 185 27.78 -1.13 1.43
CA GLU A 185 26.85 -0.33 2.22
C GLU A 185 25.40 -0.52 1.79
N ILE A 186 25.16 -0.58 0.47
CA ILE A 186 23.82 -0.85 -0.10
C ILE A 186 23.32 -2.21 0.39
N GLU A 187 24.16 -3.26 0.27
CA GLU A 187 23.80 -4.61 0.70
C GLU A 187 23.57 -4.69 2.23
N THR A 188 24.39 -4.01 3.02
CA THR A 188 24.22 -3.93 4.48
C THR A 188 22.86 -3.31 4.83
N LYS A 189 22.48 -2.21 4.16
CA LYS A 189 21.16 -1.58 4.36
C LYS A 189 20.02 -2.50 3.91
N MET A 190 20.17 -3.22 2.80
CA MET A 190 19.17 -4.19 2.33
C MET A 190 18.97 -5.32 3.34
N ARG A 191 20.06 -5.91 3.85
CA ARG A 191 20.01 -6.96 4.88
C ARG A 191 19.37 -6.46 6.19
N PHE A 192 19.69 -5.24 6.61
CA PHE A 192 19.05 -4.61 7.75
C PHE A 192 17.52 -4.50 7.57
N CYS A 193 17.06 -3.99 6.43
CA CYS A 193 15.64 -3.86 6.14
C CYS A 193 14.92 -5.22 6.15
N GLU A 194 15.54 -6.25 5.58
CA GLU A 194 15.00 -7.61 5.57
C GLU A 194 14.94 -8.21 6.97
N SER A 195 16.05 -8.18 7.71
CA SER A 195 16.15 -8.72 9.07
C SER A 195 15.14 -8.08 10.02
N ASP A 196 14.99 -6.76 9.97
CA ASP A 196 14.03 -6.02 10.79
C ASP A 196 12.57 -6.39 10.46
N ARG A 197 12.23 -6.57 9.16
CA ARG A 197 10.90 -7.02 8.76
C ARG A 197 10.59 -8.43 9.25
N VAL A 198 11.55 -9.34 9.11
CA VAL A 198 11.42 -10.73 9.58
C VAL A 198 11.25 -10.76 11.10
N SER A 199 12.11 -10.05 11.85
CA SER A 199 12.05 -10.00 13.31
C SER A 199 10.73 -9.42 13.85
N LYS A 200 10.09 -8.55 13.06
CA LYS A 200 8.78 -7.97 13.37
C LYS A 200 7.61 -8.84 12.90
N GLY A 201 7.86 -10.04 12.38
CA GLY A 201 6.81 -10.97 11.94
C GLY A 201 5.98 -10.48 10.74
N GLN A 202 6.54 -9.59 9.90
CA GLN A 202 5.75 -8.99 8.80
C GLN A 202 5.31 -10.01 7.73
N PHE A 203 5.90 -11.20 7.74
CA PHE A 203 5.64 -12.27 6.77
C PHE A 203 5.01 -13.53 7.38
N ASP A 204 4.69 -13.51 8.66
CA ASP A 204 4.19 -14.70 9.36
C ASP A 204 2.79 -15.10 8.89
N TRP A 205 1.97 -14.13 8.54
CA TRP A 205 0.61 -14.32 8.03
C TRP A 205 0.24 -13.27 6.98
N PRO A 206 -0.76 -13.54 6.12
CA PRO A 206 -1.31 -12.55 5.21
C PRO A 206 -1.72 -11.27 5.95
N THR A 207 -1.28 -10.12 5.41
CA THR A 207 -1.52 -8.79 5.99
C THR A 207 -1.38 -7.72 4.91
N CYS A 208 -1.99 -6.56 5.07
CA CYS A 208 -1.78 -5.41 4.19
C CYS A 208 -0.72 -4.41 4.71
N GLY A 209 0.09 -4.82 5.70
CA GLY A 209 1.01 -3.91 6.36
C GLY A 209 0.32 -3.05 7.43
N CYS A 210 0.68 -1.77 7.49
CA CYS A 210 0.01 -0.83 8.39
C CYS A 210 -1.43 -0.60 7.96
N VAL A 211 -2.37 -0.78 8.89
CA VAL A 211 -3.79 -0.52 8.66
C VAL A 211 -4.10 0.97 8.68
N PHE A 212 -3.43 1.73 9.55
CA PHE A 212 -3.70 3.15 9.77
C PHE A 212 -2.47 4.01 9.48
N LYS A 213 -2.72 5.21 8.93
CA LYS A 213 -1.70 6.25 8.76
C LYS A 213 -1.21 6.76 10.12
N ASN A 214 0.00 7.32 10.13
CA ASN A 214 0.45 8.13 11.25
C ASN A 214 -0.10 9.55 11.09
N ASP A 215 -0.73 10.07 12.12
CA ASP A 215 -1.03 11.50 12.23
C ASP A 215 0.12 12.18 12.97
N TYR A 216 0.94 12.92 12.23
CA TYR A 216 2.10 13.61 12.80
C TYR A 216 1.73 14.74 13.75
N SER A 217 0.51 15.29 13.67
CA SER A 217 0.02 16.31 14.61
C SER A 217 -0.18 15.75 16.02
N VAL A 218 -0.47 14.45 16.13
CA VAL A 218 -0.57 13.75 17.41
C VAL A 218 0.80 13.58 18.07
N GLY A 219 1.89 13.50 17.28
CA GLY A 219 3.26 13.30 17.79
C GLY A 219 3.55 11.91 18.32
N VAL A 220 2.67 10.92 18.08
CA VAL A 220 2.81 9.51 18.46
C VAL A 220 2.38 8.65 17.29
N SER A 221 3.18 7.63 16.93
CA SER A 221 2.83 6.74 15.81
C SER A 221 1.59 5.89 16.11
N SER A 222 0.80 5.59 15.06
CA SER A 222 -0.41 4.76 15.17
C SER A 222 -0.15 3.40 15.81
N GLY A 223 1.02 2.78 15.51
CA GLY A 223 1.40 1.51 16.13
C GLY A 223 1.57 1.60 17.65
N ILE A 224 2.14 2.71 18.16
CA ILE A 224 2.30 2.94 19.61
C ILE A 224 0.94 3.27 20.24
N LEU A 225 0.12 4.10 19.62
CA LEU A 225 -1.24 4.38 20.10
C LEU A 225 -2.06 3.11 20.27
N LEU A 226 -2.01 2.23 19.27
CA LEU A 226 -2.70 0.94 19.29
C LEU A 226 -2.16 0.00 20.38
N ASP A 227 -0.85 -0.10 20.52
CA ASP A 227 -0.22 -0.94 21.55
C ASP A 227 -0.64 -0.49 22.96
N GLU A 228 -0.50 0.79 23.22
CA GLU A 228 -0.87 1.41 24.50
C GLU A 228 -2.40 1.39 24.76
N ALA A 229 -3.23 1.39 23.71
CA ALA A 229 -4.68 1.21 23.84
C ALA A 229 -5.09 -0.25 24.13
N GLY A 230 -4.14 -1.19 24.13
CA GLY A 230 -4.43 -2.61 24.32
C GLY A 230 -4.81 -3.34 23.04
N GLY A 231 -4.53 -2.77 21.87
CA GLY A 231 -4.87 -3.35 20.57
C GLY A 231 -4.37 -4.78 20.39
N LYS A 232 -3.17 -5.10 20.87
CA LYS A 232 -2.59 -6.46 20.79
C LYS A 232 -3.38 -7.54 21.53
N THR A 233 -4.32 -7.17 22.42
CA THR A 233 -5.19 -8.13 23.11
C THR A 233 -6.41 -8.51 22.28
N LEU A 234 -6.71 -7.75 21.21
CA LEU A 234 -7.83 -8.03 20.32
C LEU A 234 -7.57 -9.29 19.49
N LYS A 235 -8.58 -10.13 19.42
CA LYS A 235 -8.60 -11.34 18.58
C LYS A 235 -10.03 -11.81 18.36
N ASN A 236 -10.29 -12.48 17.25
CA ASN A 236 -11.59 -13.09 16.96
C ASN A 236 -11.48 -14.56 16.47
N GLY A 237 -10.32 -15.20 16.69
CA GLY A 237 -10.05 -16.58 16.25
C GLY A 237 -9.49 -16.67 14.82
N LYS A 238 -9.97 -15.86 13.89
CA LYS A 238 -9.55 -15.82 12.48
C LYS A 238 -8.66 -14.64 12.14
N ILE A 239 -8.74 -13.56 12.90
CA ILE A 239 -7.96 -12.34 12.74
C ILE A 239 -7.19 -12.09 14.04
N ALA A 240 -5.94 -11.72 13.92
CA ALA A 240 -5.08 -11.40 15.06
C ALA A 240 -4.24 -10.17 14.79
N ILE A 241 -3.90 -9.45 15.86
CA ILE A 241 -2.91 -8.36 15.76
C ILE A 241 -1.52 -8.96 15.84
N ASN A 242 -0.60 -8.44 15.02
CA ASN A 242 0.81 -8.82 15.09
C ASN A 242 1.38 -8.49 16.49
N PRO A 243 1.97 -9.45 17.20
CA PRO A 243 2.48 -9.24 18.55
C PRO A 243 3.65 -8.24 18.61
N HIS A 244 4.36 -8.04 17.50
CA HIS A 244 5.51 -7.13 17.41
C HIS A 244 5.15 -5.74 16.86
N HIS A 245 3.98 -5.61 16.20
CA HIS A 245 3.56 -4.35 15.58
C HIS A 245 2.04 -4.18 15.60
N ALA A 246 1.52 -3.41 16.55
CA ALA A 246 0.07 -3.31 16.79
C ALA A 246 -0.76 -2.73 15.62
N ASN A 247 -0.12 -2.08 14.64
CA ASN A 247 -0.78 -1.56 13.43
C ASN A 247 -0.81 -2.58 12.26
N PHE A 248 -0.40 -3.83 12.51
CA PHE A 248 -0.47 -4.93 11.54
C PHE A 248 -1.53 -5.93 11.98
N VAL A 249 -2.46 -6.22 11.09
CA VAL A 249 -3.53 -7.18 11.30
C VAL A 249 -3.28 -8.41 10.43
N TYR A 250 -3.22 -9.57 11.04
CA TYR A 250 -3.01 -10.86 10.39
C TYR A 250 -4.33 -11.53 10.05
N ASN A 251 -4.45 -12.01 8.83
CA ASN A 251 -5.54 -12.90 8.42
C ASN A 251 -5.13 -14.38 8.60
N LYS A 252 -5.81 -15.08 9.50
CA LYS A 252 -5.62 -16.50 9.78
C LYS A 252 -6.77 -17.37 9.24
N GLY A 253 -7.42 -16.92 8.16
CA GLY A 253 -8.55 -17.61 7.52
C GLY A 253 -9.90 -16.93 7.70
N GLY A 254 -9.89 -15.62 8.02
CA GLY A 254 -11.09 -14.77 8.02
C GLY A 254 -11.38 -14.17 6.66
N GLY A 255 -12.56 -13.60 6.52
CA GLY A 255 -12.99 -12.79 5.39
C GLY A 255 -12.73 -11.31 5.58
N SER A 256 -13.07 -10.52 4.55
CA SER A 256 -12.93 -9.06 4.58
C SER A 256 -13.72 -8.40 5.72
N LEU A 257 -14.90 -8.91 6.05
CA LEU A 257 -15.72 -8.42 7.16
C LEU A 257 -15.05 -8.68 8.53
N ASP A 258 -14.43 -9.85 8.71
CA ASP A 258 -13.70 -10.18 9.95
C ASP A 258 -12.52 -9.19 10.18
N VAL A 259 -11.84 -8.80 9.08
CA VAL A 259 -10.76 -7.80 9.13
C VAL A 259 -11.30 -6.43 9.48
N LEU A 260 -12.39 -5.99 8.83
CA LEU A 260 -12.99 -4.68 9.07
C LEU A 260 -13.53 -4.56 10.51
N ASP A 261 -14.22 -5.58 11.01
CA ASP A 261 -14.67 -5.62 12.41
C ASP A 261 -13.50 -5.44 13.39
N MET A 262 -12.35 -6.10 13.11
CA MET A 262 -11.15 -5.93 13.92
C MET A 262 -10.62 -4.50 13.85
N THR A 263 -10.55 -3.91 12.65
CA THR A 263 -10.01 -2.55 12.49
C THR A 263 -10.92 -1.47 13.10
N PHE A 264 -12.24 -1.66 13.09
CA PHE A 264 -13.17 -0.79 13.81
C PHE A 264 -12.94 -0.84 15.32
N LYS A 265 -12.79 -2.04 15.90
CA LYS A 265 -12.45 -2.18 17.33
C LYS A 265 -11.13 -1.50 17.68
N MET A 266 -10.12 -1.58 16.80
CA MET A 266 -8.85 -0.88 16.97
C MET A 266 -9.03 0.65 17.00
N ARG A 267 -9.82 1.23 16.06
CA ARG A 267 -10.12 2.67 16.04
C ARG A 267 -10.83 3.10 17.32
N GLU A 268 -11.84 2.34 17.76
CA GLU A 268 -12.60 2.62 18.97
C GLU A 268 -11.72 2.64 20.23
N LEU A 269 -10.80 1.68 20.38
CA LEU A 269 -9.89 1.62 21.53
C LEU A 269 -8.99 2.87 21.59
N VAL A 270 -8.44 3.28 20.45
CA VAL A 270 -7.58 4.46 20.37
C VAL A 270 -8.37 5.73 20.64
N PHE A 271 -9.56 5.87 20.03
CA PHE A 271 -10.42 7.03 20.26
C PHE A 271 -10.85 7.15 21.72
N LYS A 272 -11.30 6.05 22.33
CA LYS A 272 -11.72 6.03 23.74
C LYS A 272 -10.60 6.43 24.70
N LYS A 273 -9.35 6.01 24.43
CA LYS A 273 -8.21 6.28 25.32
C LYS A 273 -7.57 7.64 25.06
N PHE A 274 -7.44 8.05 23.80
CA PHE A 274 -6.62 9.20 23.40
C PHE A 274 -7.41 10.34 22.76
N GLY A 275 -8.68 10.13 22.37
CA GLY A 275 -9.45 11.11 21.58
C GLY A 275 -8.96 11.23 20.13
N VAL A 276 -8.17 10.27 19.65
CA VAL A 276 -7.59 10.25 18.30
C VAL A 276 -8.36 9.28 17.43
N TRP A 277 -8.97 9.78 16.33
CA TRP A 277 -9.62 8.95 15.33
C TRP A 277 -8.66 8.67 14.19
N MET A 278 -8.20 7.43 14.06
CA MET A 278 -7.18 7.04 13.09
C MET A 278 -7.73 6.95 11.67
N GLU A 279 -6.98 7.46 10.69
CA GLU A 279 -7.27 7.34 9.27
C GLU A 279 -6.72 6.03 8.71
N TYR A 280 -7.48 5.36 7.84
CA TYR A 280 -6.99 4.17 7.16
C TYR A 280 -5.86 4.50 6.18
N GLU A 281 -4.77 3.71 6.24
CA GLU A 281 -3.76 3.61 5.18
C GLU A 281 -4.14 2.50 4.20
N MET A 282 -4.74 1.45 4.71
CA MET A 282 -5.27 0.33 3.94
C MET A 282 -6.42 0.80 3.04
N GLU A 283 -6.34 0.49 1.75
CA GLU A 283 -7.43 0.74 0.81
C GLU A 283 -8.44 -0.41 0.82
N ILE A 284 -9.72 -0.09 0.85
CA ILE A 284 -10.81 -1.06 0.80
C ILE A 284 -11.34 -1.06 -0.64
N LEU A 285 -11.23 -2.19 -1.31
CA LEU A 285 -11.56 -2.35 -2.72
C LEU A 285 -12.73 -3.31 -2.91
N GLY A 286 -13.58 -3.00 -3.90
CA GLY A 286 -14.78 -3.77 -4.21
C GLY A 286 -16.03 -3.23 -3.55
N ASP A 287 -17.12 -4.00 -3.61
CA ASP A 287 -18.42 -3.61 -3.05
C ASP A 287 -18.48 -3.93 -1.57
N VAL A 288 -19.09 -3.04 -0.82
CA VAL A 288 -19.44 -3.20 0.61
C VAL A 288 -20.88 -2.75 0.81
N SER A 289 -21.55 -3.21 1.86
CA SER A 289 -22.89 -2.74 2.20
C SER A 289 -22.90 -1.25 2.54
N ASP A 290 -24.05 -0.60 2.39
CA ASP A 290 -24.19 0.83 2.69
C ASP A 290 -23.89 1.14 4.16
N ASP A 291 -24.36 0.30 5.10
CA ASP A 291 -24.05 0.44 6.53
C ASP A 291 -22.53 0.38 6.80
N LEU A 292 -21.82 -0.51 6.10
CA LEU A 292 -20.39 -0.66 6.25
C LEU A 292 -19.65 0.54 5.64
N ARG A 293 -20.14 1.07 4.52
CA ARG A 293 -19.62 2.30 3.89
C ARG A 293 -19.75 3.47 4.84
N GLU A 294 -20.92 3.68 5.45
CA GLU A 294 -21.15 4.73 6.45
C GLU A 294 -20.18 4.60 7.64
N GLN A 295 -19.96 3.39 8.14
CA GLN A 295 -18.99 3.15 9.23
C GLN A 295 -17.55 3.51 8.81
N LEU A 296 -17.15 3.20 7.58
CA LEU A 296 -15.82 3.51 7.05
C LEU A 296 -15.60 5.01 6.90
N GLU A 297 -16.61 5.74 6.41
CA GLU A 297 -16.61 7.18 6.19
C GLU A 297 -16.81 7.98 7.49
N THR A 298 -17.33 7.34 8.54
CA THR A 298 -17.53 8.00 9.84
C THR A 298 -16.20 8.53 10.39
N VAL A 299 -16.17 9.83 10.68
CA VAL A 299 -15.08 10.51 11.38
C VAL A 299 -15.60 10.96 12.74
N ARG A 300 -14.92 10.54 13.80
CA ARG A 300 -15.19 11.02 15.16
C ARG A 300 -14.22 12.11 15.54
N THR A 301 -14.77 13.18 16.08
CA THR A 301 -14.00 14.31 16.61
C THR A 301 -14.19 14.39 18.12
N GLY A 302 -13.15 14.79 18.82
CA GLY A 302 -13.17 14.99 20.26
C GLY A 302 -11.85 15.61 20.74
N PRO A 303 -11.79 16.10 21.98
CA PRO A 303 -10.55 16.61 22.53
C PRO A 303 -9.54 15.46 22.70
N MET A 304 -8.30 15.70 22.30
CA MET A 304 -7.21 14.77 22.58
C MET A 304 -6.96 14.68 24.09
N ASN A 305 -6.74 13.46 24.56
CA ASN A 305 -6.36 13.21 25.96
C ASN A 305 -4.87 13.48 26.16
N GLU A 306 -4.53 14.75 26.41
CA GLU A 306 -3.15 15.20 26.58
C GLU A 306 -2.43 14.50 27.75
N ALA A 307 -3.14 14.19 28.85
CA ALA A 307 -2.56 13.48 29.98
C ALA A 307 -2.08 12.05 29.59
N ALA A 308 -2.79 11.39 28.66
CA ALA A 308 -2.42 10.09 28.15
C ALA A 308 -1.34 10.15 27.05
N LEU A 309 -1.29 11.22 26.25
CA LEU A 309 -0.37 11.40 25.13
C LEU A 309 1.00 11.93 25.55
N ALA A 310 1.08 12.83 26.52
CA ALA A 310 2.34 13.47 26.94
C ALA A 310 3.46 12.48 27.29
N PRO A 311 3.23 11.42 28.09
CA PRO A 311 4.29 10.44 28.40
C PRO A 311 4.78 9.69 27.15
N LEU A 312 3.90 9.44 26.17
CA LEU A 312 4.26 8.74 24.94
C LEU A 312 5.12 9.63 24.02
N ARG A 313 4.76 10.92 23.89
CA ARG A 313 5.55 11.89 23.14
C ARG A 313 6.96 12.03 23.73
N ALA A 314 7.08 12.11 25.08
CA ALA A 314 8.37 12.17 25.74
C ALA A 314 9.24 10.93 25.46
N LYS A 315 8.65 9.72 25.50
CA LYS A 315 9.35 8.48 25.14
C LYS A 315 9.82 8.44 23.68
N MET A 316 9.08 9.06 22.77
CA MET A 316 9.47 9.12 21.35
C MET A 316 10.62 10.09 21.12
N GLN A 317 10.57 11.26 21.75
CA GLN A 317 11.66 12.26 21.68
C GLN A 317 12.98 11.73 22.23
N ALA A 318 12.94 10.90 23.28
CA ALA A 318 14.13 10.28 23.86
C ALA A 318 14.78 9.18 22.98
N LYS A 319 14.12 8.76 21.90
CA LYS A 319 14.62 7.74 20.94
C LYS A 319 15.19 8.34 19.64
N LEU A 320 15.01 9.64 19.44
CA LEU A 320 15.56 10.43 18.33
C LEU A 320 16.92 11.01 18.70
#